data_6f96a0b5c72cb06f6fd592f61bfb7a58
#
_entry.id   6f96a0b5c72cb06f6fd592f61bfb7a58
#
_cell.length_a   1.000
_cell.length_b   1.000
_cell.length_c   1.000
_cell.angle_alpha   90.00
_cell.angle_beta   90.00
_cell.angle_gamma   90.00
#
_symmetry.space_group_name_H-M   'P 1'
#
loop_
_entity.id
_entity.type
_entity.pdbx_description
1 polymer ?
#
loop_
_entity_poly.entity_id
_entity_poly.type
_entity_poly.pdbx_seq_one_letter_code
_entity_poly.pdbx_strand_id
1 'polypeptide(L)'
;MGQVSLATVVDLAERNSAPVRVALAEVQRATAGLQESKDAYLPSFVLGSSVGYTYGFPVGQPSVYNINSNSLLYSFSQPDYIRAARAALNTAQLNLKDNEEQVALDTTLAYIQLDSDIRQLRALDEEKGFAERLATIERDRLLAGVDGRIELTKAELTAAQVDEKRLRLEDDANQQRQKLAHLTGLPGSSFVTDPKSIPNAPEFSPDDSIENSVGERNAGIQAAYANAKSKRFTSFGDEKQNYRPQFAFGAEYNRYAEFNNYQEYYLRFQHNNFDVGVQITFPIFDASRRAKARESAADAQRAGAEADQAKFQTSEQVYSLRHSLRELTVAQRIAALRSELAQEQLEAIQTQLQNGSGTANAPTVTPKDEQQARIQERERYVDALDATFSMIKAELTLMRSMGSIQDWVHSPAHP
;
A
#
# COMPACT_ATOMS: atom_id res chain seq x y z
N MET A 1 -8.75 21.53 19.57
CA MET A 1 -8.37 20.41 18.71
C MET A 1 -7.68 19.39 19.61
N GLY A 2 -8.15 18.13 19.62
CA GLY A 2 -7.52 17.07 20.43
C GLY A 2 -6.32 16.48 19.70
N GLN A 3 -5.29 16.11 20.45
CA GLN A 3 -4.21 15.29 19.94
C GLN A 3 -4.77 13.92 19.56
N VAL A 4 -4.37 13.41 18.41
CA VAL A 4 -4.81 12.10 17.91
C VAL A 4 -3.62 11.13 18.01
N SER A 5 -3.81 9.99 18.67
CA SER A 5 -2.76 8.98 18.83
C SER A 5 -2.42 8.30 17.50
N LEU A 6 -1.18 7.83 17.34
CA LEU A 6 -0.72 7.11 16.15
C LEU A 6 -1.62 5.91 15.82
N ALA A 7 -1.91 5.05 16.81
CA ALA A 7 -2.75 3.86 16.61
C ALA A 7 -4.13 4.23 16.07
N THR A 8 -4.78 5.28 16.62
CA THR A 8 -6.08 5.74 16.12
C THR A 8 -6.03 6.21 14.67
N VAL A 9 -4.95 6.91 14.28
CA VAL A 9 -4.79 7.41 12.90
C VAL A 9 -4.58 6.24 11.93
N VAL A 10 -3.81 5.23 12.33
CA VAL A 10 -3.60 4.01 11.53
C VAL A 10 -4.89 3.22 11.39
N ASP A 11 -5.65 2.98 12.47
CA ASP A 11 -6.95 2.30 12.43
C ASP A 11 -7.94 3.00 11.49
N LEU A 12 -7.98 4.33 11.51
CA LEU A 12 -8.83 5.11 10.60
C LEU A 12 -8.36 5.00 9.15
N ALA A 13 -7.06 4.98 8.91
CA ALA A 13 -6.51 4.84 7.56
C ALA A 13 -6.80 3.44 6.99
N GLU A 14 -6.67 2.37 7.76
CA GLU A 14 -7.02 1.01 7.34
C GLU A 14 -8.51 0.87 6.98
N ARG A 15 -9.39 1.59 7.67
CA ARG A 15 -10.84 1.54 7.38
C ARG A 15 -11.24 2.41 6.19
N ASN A 16 -10.60 3.55 6.00
CA ASN A 16 -11.08 4.59 5.08
C ASN A 16 -10.23 4.72 3.81
N SER A 17 -9.00 4.23 3.79
CA SER A 17 -8.09 4.41 2.65
C SER A 17 -8.61 3.75 1.37
N ALA A 18 -8.37 4.40 0.23
CA ALA A 18 -8.78 3.89 -1.06
C ALA A 18 -8.11 2.54 -1.42
N PRO A 19 -6.80 2.31 -1.18
CA PRO A 19 -6.16 1.02 -1.45
C PRO A 19 -6.80 -0.15 -0.72
N VAL A 20 -7.13 0.00 0.57
CA VAL A 20 -7.78 -1.06 1.34
C VAL A 20 -9.20 -1.32 0.85
N ARG A 21 -9.97 -0.27 0.52
CA ARG A 21 -11.32 -0.43 -0.05
C ARG A 21 -11.30 -1.15 -1.41
N VAL A 22 -10.31 -0.88 -2.25
CA VAL A 22 -10.11 -1.60 -3.52
C VAL A 22 -9.80 -3.07 -3.25
N ALA A 23 -8.90 -3.36 -2.33
CA ALA A 23 -8.55 -4.73 -1.96
C ALA A 23 -9.74 -5.50 -1.35
N LEU A 24 -10.57 -4.85 -0.53
CA LEU A 24 -11.82 -5.42 -0.01
C LEU A 24 -12.81 -5.76 -1.13
N ALA A 25 -12.96 -4.88 -2.13
CA ALA A 25 -13.80 -5.14 -3.28
C ALA A 25 -13.26 -6.34 -4.11
N GLU A 26 -11.95 -6.49 -4.22
CA GLU A 26 -11.33 -7.67 -4.85
C GLU A 26 -11.60 -8.97 -4.08
N VAL A 27 -11.61 -8.93 -2.74
CA VAL A 27 -12.02 -10.08 -1.92
C VAL A 27 -13.48 -10.44 -2.18
N GLN A 28 -14.38 -9.44 -2.25
CA GLN A 28 -15.78 -9.67 -2.58
C GLN A 28 -15.94 -10.25 -3.99
N ARG A 29 -15.21 -9.73 -4.97
CA ARG A 29 -15.19 -10.24 -6.35
C ARG A 29 -14.72 -11.70 -6.40
N ALA A 30 -13.62 -12.02 -5.71
CA ALA A 30 -13.08 -13.38 -5.66
C ALA A 30 -14.02 -14.34 -4.91
N THR A 31 -14.74 -13.86 -3.90
CA THR A 31 -15.78 -14.63 -3.18
C THR A 31 -16.94 -14.97 -4.11
N ALA A 32 -17.42 -14.00 -4.88
CA ALA A 32 -18.45 -14.21 -5.88
C ALA A 32 -17.99 -15.17 -6.98
N GLY A 33 -16.73 -15.06 -7.46
CA GLY A 33 -16.16 -15.99 -8.44
C GLY A 33 -16.02 -17.42 -7.91
N LEU A 34 -15.72 -17.60 -6.62
CA LEU A 34 -15.76 -18.92 -6.00
C LEU A 34 -17.19 -19.48 -5.94
N GLN A 35 -18.17 -18.64 -5.62
CA GLN A 35 -19.57 -19.05 -5.60
C GLN A 35 -20.04 -19.41 -7.02
N GLU A 36 -19.75 -18.57 -8.02
CA GLU A 36 -20.03 -18.86 -9.44
C GLU A 36 -19.47 -20.21 -9.88
N SER A 37 -18.21 -20.52 -9.51
CA SER A 37 -17.59 -21.81 -9.82
C SER A 37 -18.31 -22.99 -9.17
N LYS A 38 -18.91 -22.83 -7.99
CA LYS A 38 -19.70 -23.86 -7.31
C LYS A 38 -21.10 -23.96 -7.89
N ASP A 39 -21.70 -22.82 -8.25
CA ASP A 39 -23.07 -22.75 -8.75
C ASP A 39 -23.21 -23.30 -10.17
N ALA A 40 -22.10 -23.63 -10.84
CA ALA A 40 -22.13 -24.40 -12.10
C ALA A 40 -22.89 -25.75 -11.98
N TYR A 41 -22.99 -26.30 -10.76
CA TYR A 41 -23.79 -27.49 -10.47
C TYR A 41 -25.27 -27.21 -10.18
N LEU A 42 -25.64 -25.94 -10.00
CA LEU A 42 -27.03 -25.56 -9.77
C LEU A 42 -27.76 -25.35 -11.10
N PRO A 43 -29.05 -25.72 -11.19
CA PRO A 43 -29.82 -25.46 -12.40
C PRO A 43 -30.06 -23.95 -12.61
N SER A 44 -29.80 -23.49 -13.83
CA SER A 44 -30.23 -22.20 -14.31
C SER A 44 -31.64 -22.29 -14.90
N PHE A 45 -32.45 -21.26 -14.75
CA PHE A 45 -33.76 -21.16 -15.40
C PHE A 45 -33.80 -19.88 -16.25
N VAL A 46 -34.04 -20.08 -17.54
CA VAL A 46 -34.14 -18.98 -18.50
C VAL A 46 -35.49 -19.02 -19.17
N LEU A 47 -36.27 -17.97 -19.03
CA LEU A 47 -37.53 -17.77 -19.76
C LEU A 47 -37.23 -16.97 -21.03
N GLY A 48 -37.55 -17.55 -22.18
CA GLY A 48 -37.47 -16.91 -23.49
C GLY A 48 -38.84 -16.77 -24.12
N SER A 49 -38.99 -15.79 -24.99
CA SER A 49 -40.14 -15.63 -25.86
C SER A 49 -39.69 -15.22 -27.25
N SER A 50 -40.25 -15.83 -28.29
CA SER A 50 -39.95 -15.47 -29.66
C SER A 50 -41.24 -15.24 -30.46
N VAL A 51 -41.23 -14.25 -31.31
CA VAL A 51 -42.30 -13.99 -32.29
C VAL A 51 -41.66 -14.10 -33.65
N GLY A 52 -42.20 -14.95 -34.50
CA GLY A 52 -41.66 -15.18 -35.83
C GLY A 52 -42.72 -15.71 -36.80
N TYR A 53 -42.46 -15.57 -38.09
CA TYR A 53 -43.22 -16.16 -39.16
C TYR A 53 -42.34 -17.16 -39.88
N THR A 54 -42.90 -18.39 -40.11
CA THR A 54 -42.19 -19.44 -40.83
C THR A 54 -42.94 -19.78 -42.10
N TYR A 55 -42.19 -19.83 -43.19
CA TYR A 55 -42.74 -20.22 -44.51
C TYR A 55 -41.91 -21.38 -45.07
N GLY A 56 -42.62 -22.45 -45.54
CA GLY A 56 -41.95 -23.60 -46.13
C GLY A 56 -41.86 -24.82 -45.22
N PHE A 57 -41.36 -25.93 -45.77
CA PHE A 57 -41.20 -27.23 -45.04
C PHE A 57 -39.72 -27.68 -45.09
N PRO A 58 -39.12 -28.21 -44.03
CA PRO A 58 -39.59 -28.36 -42.65
C PRO A 58 -39.62 -27.00 -41.93
N VAL A 59 -40.68 -26.81 -41.15
CA VAL A 59 -40.98 -25.53 -40.52
C VAL A 59 -40.27 -25.44 -39.18
N GLY A 60 -39.44 -24.45 -39.02
CA GLY A 60 -38.99 -24.01 -37.68
C GLY A 60 -40.20 -23.34 -37.00
N GLN A 61 -40.66 -23.87 -35.90
CA GLN A 61 -41.82 -23.36 -35.22
C GLN A 61 -41.43 -22.26 -34.22
N PRO A 62 -42.00 -21.07 -34.28
CA PRO A 62 -41.74 -20.09 -33.24
C PRO A 62 -42.38 -20.56 -31.94
N SER A 63 -41.60 -20.64 -30.90
CA SER A 63 -42.10 -20.83 -29.56
C SER A 63 -42.67 -19.52 -29.04
N VAL A 64 -43.93 -19.53 -28.55
CA VAL A 64 -44.53 -18.35 -27.92
C VAL A 64 -43.73 -17.99 -26.64
N TYR A 65 -43.39 -19.01 -25.88
CA TYR A 65 -42.41 -18.92 -24.81
C TYR A 65 -41.74 -20.25 -24.59
N ASN A 66 -40.52 -20.21 -24.07
CA ASN A 66 -39.73 -21.36 -23.68
C ASN A 66 -39.13 -21.18 -22.30
N ILE A 67 -39.01 -22.24 -21.55
CA ILE A 67 -38.29 -22.29 -20.29
C ILE A 67 -37.19 -23.31 -20.45
N ASN A 68 -35.95 -22.85 -20.33
CA ASN A 68 -34.78 -23.72 -20.40
C ASN A 68 -34.13 -23.82 -19.03
N SER A 69 -33.76 -25.01 -18.62
CA SER A 69 -32.99 -25.27 -17.42
C SER A 69 -31.77 -26.11 -17.76
N ASN A 70 -30.60 -25.64 -17.41
CA ASN A 70 -29.35 -26.35 -17.60
C ASN A 70 -28.57 -26.40 -16.30
N SER A 71 -27.95 -27.56 -15.98
CA SER A 71 -26.99 -27.67 -14.87
C SER A 71 -25.90 -28.67 -15.22
N LEU A 72 -24.71 -28.40 -14.63
CA LEU A 72 -23.63 -29.37 -14.70
C LEU A 72 -23.85 -30.47 -13.67
N LEU A 73 -24.03 -31.74 -14.12
CA LEU A 73 -24.12 -32.87 -13.21
C LEU A 73 -22.75 -33.31 -12.73
N TYR A 74 -21.80 -33.42 -13.67
CA TYR A 74 -20.43 -33.81 -13.36
C TYR A 74 -19.47 -33.35 -14.45
N SER A 75 -18.30 -32.84 -14.01
CA SER A 75 -17.17 -32.56 -14.88
C SER A 75 -15.87 -32.84 -14.15
N PHE A 76 -14.92 -33.46 -14.84
CA PHE A 76 -13.58 -33.71 -14.29
C PHE A 76 -12.75 -32.45 -14.11
N SER A 77 -13.07 -31.39 -14.84
CA SER A 77 -12.39 -30.05 -14.77
C SER A 77 -12.94 -29.15 -13.68
N GLN A 78 -14.27 -29.24 -13.38
CA GLN A 78 -14.93 -28.34 -12.44
C GLN A 78 -14.32 -28.33 -11.03
N PRO A 79 -13.94 -29.48 -10.43
CA PRO A 79 -13.26 -29.47 -9.14
C PRO A 79 -11.95 -28.67 -9.14
N ASP A 80 -11.22 -28.65 -10.26
CA ASP A 80 -9.99 -27.86 -10.37
C ASP A 80 -10.28 -26.39 -10.53
N TYR A 81 -11.32 -25.98 -11.26
CA TYR A 81 -11.76 -24.58 -11.32
C TYR A 81 -12.23 -24.08 -9.94
N ILE A 82 -12.94 -24.91 -9.16
CA ILE A 82 -13.30 -24.56 -7.77
C ILE A 82 -12.04 -24.40 -6.89
N ARG A 83 -11.03 -25.25 -7.06
CA ARG A 83 -9.74 -25.10 -6.35
C ARG A 83 -9.01 -23.85 -6.79
N ALA A 84 -9.03 -23.53 -8.10
CA ALA A 84 -8.46 -22.31 -8.65
C ALA A 84 -9.13 -21.07 -8.06
N ALA A 85 -10.47 -21.03 -8.06
CA ALA A 85 -11.23 -19.92 -7.49
C ALA A 85 -11.02 -19.78 -5.97
N ARG A 86 -10.90 -20.89 -5.23
CA ARG A 86 -10.54 -20.85 -3.80
C ARG A 86 -9.13 -20.30 -3.57
N ALA A 87 -8.17 -20.69 -4.41
CA ALA A 87 -6.81 -20.15 -4.34
C ALA A 87 -6.79 -18.65 -4.74
N ALA A 88 -7.61 -18.22 -5.71
CA ALA A 88 -7.79 -16.83 -6.07
C ALA A 88 -8.39 -15.99 -4.92
N LEU A 89 -9.37 -16.55 -4.19
CA LEU A 89 -9.91 -15.89 -2.99
C LEU A 89 -8.82 -15.73 -1.92
N ASN A 90 -8.03 -16.78 -1.67
CA ASN A 90 -6.90 -16.68 -0.73
C ASN A 90 -5.87 -15.62 -1.19
N THR A 91 -5.61 -15.53 -2.50
CA THR A 91 -4.74 -14.48 -3.06
C THR A 91 -5.30 -13.08 -2.75
N ALA A 92 -6.60 -12.87 -2.96
CA ALA A 92 -7.24 -11.58 -2.68
C ALA A 92 -7.20 -11.23 -1.18
N GLN A 93 -7.39 -12.19 -0.29
CA GLN A 93 -7.28 -11.99 1.16
C GLN A 93 -5.86 -11.63 1.59
N LEU A 94 -4.85 -12.28 1.02
CA LEU A 94 -3.45 -11.98 1.31
C LEU A 94 -3.03 -10.61 0.73
N ASN A 95 -3.54 -10.24 -0.45
CA ASN A 95 -3.35 -8.91 -1.01
C ASN A 95 -4.03 -7.82 -0.16
N LEU A 96 -5.19 -8.11 0.43
CA LEU A 96 -5.82 -7.20 1.38
C LEU A 96 -4.90 -6.94 2.57
N LYS A 97 -4.40 -8.01 3.20
CA LYS A 97 -3.45 -7.90 4.31
C LYS A 97 -2.18 -7.14 3.91
N ASP A 98 -1.64 -7.38 2.72
CA ASP A 98 -0.47 -6.66 2.22
C ASP A 98 -0.73 -5.16 2.03
N ASN A 99 -1.94 -4.78 1.55
CA ASN A 99 -2.35 -3.39 1.44
C ASN A 99 -2.60 -2.73 2.82
N GLU A 100 -3.16 -3.46 3.79
CA GLU A 100 -3.32 -2.97 5.16
C GLU A 100 -1.96 -2.66 5.80
N GLU A 101 -0.98 -3.55 5.70
CA GLU A 101 0.39 -3.34 6.15
C GLU A 101 1.06 -2.14 5.43
N GLN A 102 0.82 -1.97 4.13
CA GLN A 102 1.36 -0.83 3.39
C GLN A 102 0.74 0.49 3.83
N VAL A 103 -0.58 0.53 4.02
CA VAL A 103 -1.29 1.71 4.52
C VAL A 103 -0.87 2.04 5.96
N ALA A 104 -0.67 1.03 6.80
CA ALA A 104 -0.13 1.23 8.14
C ALA A 104 1.25 1.87 8.11
N LEU A 105 2.17 1.40 7.25
CA LEU A 105 3.49 2.01 7.05
C LEU A 105 3.38 3.47 6.58
N ASP A 106 2.61 3.70 5.50
CA ASP A 106 2.49 5.02 4.89
C ASP A 106 1.89 6.05 5.85
N THR A 107 0.92 5.62 6.65
CA THR A 107 0.27 6.45 7.68
C THR A 107 1.21 6.74 8.83
N THR A 108 1.91 5.73 9.31
CA THR A 108 2.90 5.85 10.39
C THR A 108 4.03 6.79 10.00
N LEU A 109 4.60 6.61 8.80
CA LEU A 109 5.66 7.48 8.31
C LEU A 109 5.19 8.94 8.15
N ALA A 110 4.00 9.15 7.61
CA ALA A 110 3.44 10.51 7.47
C ALA A 110 3.18 11.16 8.84
N TYR A 111 2.75 10.38 9.83
CA TYR A 111 2.51 10.87 11.19
C TYR A 111 3.82 11.25 11.91
N ILE A 112 4.84 10.38 11.87
CA ILE A 112 6.14 10.63 12.49
C ILE A 112 6.87 11.76 11.78
N GLN A 113 6.79 11.84 10.43
CA GLN A 113 7.34 12.95 9.67
C GLN A 113 6.69 14.27 10.09
N LEU A 114 5.36 14.32 10.20
CA LEU A 114 4.65 15.51 10.64
C LEU A 114 5.07 15.96 12.05
N ASP A 115 5.29 15.01 12.97
CA ASP A 115 5.78 15.31 14.31
C ASP A 115 7.19 15.89 14.28
N SER A 116 8.08 15.31 13.47
CA SER A 116 9.43 15.81 13.24
C SER A 116 9.41 17.22 12.63
N ASP A 117 8.61 17.42 11.58
CA ASP A 117 8.48 18.73 10.90
C ASP A 117 8.00 19.82 11.86
N ILE A 118 7.05 19.51 12.75
CA ILE A 118 6.57 20.47 13.76
C ILE A 118 7.68 20.86 14.75
N ARG A 119 8.54 19.92 15.15
CA ARG A 119 9.68 20.19 16.03
C ARG A 119 10.74 21.02 15.32
N GLN A 120 11.04 20.68 14.08
CA GLN A 120 12.00 21.41 13.26
C GLN A 120 11.52 22.83 12.95
N LEU A 121 10.22 23.03 12.64
CA LEU A 121 9.65 24.36 12.45
C LEU A 121 9.85 25.26 13.66
N ARG A 122 9.68 24.73 14.88
CA ARG A 122 9.95 25.50 16.10
C ARG A 122 11.42 25.90 16.21
N ALA A 123 12.34 24.98 15.89
CA ALA A 123 13.77 25.26 15.89
C ALA A 123 14.15 26.33 14.83
N LEU A 124 13.55 26.22 13.63
CA LEU A 124 13.78 27.22 12.56
C LEU A 124 13.17 28.60 12.86
N ASP A 125 12.04 28.67 13.57
CA ASP A 125 11.47 29.92 14.03
C ASP A 125 12.40 30.62 15.04
N GLU A 126 13.03 29.85 15.94
CA GLU A 126 14.06 30.37 16.86
C GLU A 126 15.33 30.78 16.10
N GLU A 127 15.82 29.95 15.18
CA GLU A 127 16.98 30.22 14.32
C GLU A 127 16.79 31.50 13.51
N LYS A 128 15.60 31.71 12.92
CA LYS A 128 15.22 32.94 12.21
C LYS A 128 15.35 34.16 13.12
N GLY A 129 14.83 34.07 14.36
CA GLY A 129 14.98 35.17 15.33
C GLY A 129 16.43 35.50 15.66
N PHE A 130 17.32 34.51 15.71
CA PHE A 130 18.76 34.71 15.92
C PHE A 130 19.43 35.33 14.68
N ALA A 131 19.08 34.85 13.47
CA ALA A 131 19.62 35.39 12.22
C ALA A 131 19.20 36.85 11.96
N GLU A 132 17.96 37.24 12.28
CA GLU A 132 17.48 38.61 12.19
C GLU A 132 18.19 39.50 13.19
N ARG A 133 18.47 39.02 14.41
CA ARG A 133 19.28 39.76 15.41
C ARG A 133 20.72 39.93 14.94
N LEU A 134 21.32 38.87 14.36
CA LEU A 134 22.66 38.95 13.77
C LEU A 134 22.72 40.04 12.69
N ALA A 135 21.76 40.10 11.77
CA ALA A 135 21.68 41.12 10.74
C ALA A 135 21.54 42.54 11.32
N THR A 136 20.80 42.66 12.43
CA THR A 136 20.67 43.94 13.14
C THR A 136 22.02 44.39 13.77
N ILE A 137 22.72 43.49 14.46
CA ILE A 137 24.03 43.72 15.02
C ILE A 137 25.04 44.17 13.95
N GLU A 138 25.06 43.46 12.80
CA GLU A 138 25.96 43.77 11.70
C GLU A 138 25.64 45.16 11.06
N ARG A 139 24.38 45.54 11.01
CA ARG A 139 23.96 46.84 10.53
C ARG A 139 24.45 47.96 11.45
N ASP A 140 24.31 47.77 12.76
CA ASP A 140 24.81 48.76 13.75
C ASP A 140 26.32 48.87 13.73
N ARG A 141 27.05 47.76 13.57
CA ARG A 141 28.52 47.73 13.45
C ARG A 141 29.01 48.38 12.16
N LEU A 142 28.27 48.20 11.04
CA LEU A 142 28.56 48.93 9.80
C LEU A 142 28.37 50.42 9.96
N LEU A 143 27.30 50.90 10.62
CA LEU A 143 27.05 52.30 10.90
C LEU A 143 28.12 52.91 11.83
N ALA A 144 28.64 52.10 12.75
CA ALA A 144 29.75 52.51 13.63
C ALA A 144 31.12 52.43 12.93
N GLY A 145 31.21 51.95 11.67
CA GLY A 145 32.46 51.82 10.92
C GLY A 145 33.37 50.71 11.41
N VAL A 146 32.85 49.74 12.18
CA VAL A 146 33.61 48.62 12.75
C VAL A 146 33.72 47.49 11.73
N ASP A 147 32.62 47.16 11.05
CA ASP A 147 32.55 46.07 10.06
C ASP A 147 32.21 46.59 8.65
N GLY A 148 32.59 45.82 7.65
CA GLY A 148 32.33 46.14 6.25
C GLY A 148 30.93 45.67 5.78
N ARG A 149 30.46 46.23 4.65
CA ARG A 149 29.18 45.86 4.03
C ARG A 149 29.05 44.36 3.73
N ILE A 150 30.19 43.69 3.52
CA ILE A 150 30.22 42.24 3.25
C ILE A 150 29.63 41.44 4.43
N GLU A 151 29.95 41.82 5.66
CA GLU A 151 29.45 41.09 6.85
C GLU A 151 27.96 41.28 7.04
N LEU A 152 27.45 42.50 6.82
CA LEU A 152 25.99 42.73 6.81
C LEU A 152 25.28 41.85 5.72
N THR A 153 25.84 41.86 4.50
CA THR A 153 25.24 41.06 3.41
C THR A 153 25.25 39.55 3.72
N LYS A 154 26.31 39.03 4.36
CA LYS A 154 26.35 37.64 4.85
C LYS A 154 25.25 37.36 5.89
N ALA A 155 25.06 38.23 6.85
CA ALA A 155 24.03 38.06 7.88
C ALA A 155 22.62 38.13 7.29
N GLU A 156 22.35 39.06 6.36
CA GLU A 156 21.08 39.13 5.63
C GLU A 156 20.84 37.89 4.75
N LEU A 157 21.89 37.36 4.11
CA LEU A 157 21.82 36.08 3.34
C LEU A 157 21.47 34.92 4.26
N THR A 158 22.11 34.81 5.44
CA THR A 158 21.79 33.75 6.43
C THR A 158 20.33 33.83 6.85
N ALA A 159 19.82 35.03 7.18
CA ALA A 159 18.40 35.21 7.55
C ALA A 159 17.44 34.79 6.43
N ALA A 160 17.75 35.14 5.19
CA ALA A 160 16.95 34.76 4.03
C ALA A 160 16.99 33.23 3.78
N GLN A 161 18.13 32.57 3.97
CA GLN A 161 18.28 31.12 3.84
C GLN A 161 17.48 30.35 4.91
N VAL A 162 17.50 30.84 6.15
CA VAL A 162 16.68 30.24 7.22
C VAL A 162 15.19 30.39 6.93
N ASP A 163 14.76 31.56 6.45
CA ASP A 163 13.35 31.77 6.08
C ASP A 163 12.92 30.88 4.91
N GLU A 164 13.79 30.69 3.91
CA GLU A 164 13.54 29.75 2.83
C GLU A 164 13.38 28.29 3.34
N LYS A 165 14.31 27.84 4.20
CA LYS A 165 14.22 26.50 4.84
C LYS A 165 12.91 26.34 5.61
N ARG A 166 12.52 27.37 6.39
CA ARG A 166 11.27 27.37 7.16
C ARG A 166 10.03 27.24 6.27
N LEU A 167 9.95 28.01 5.19
CA LEU A 167 8.82 27.94 4.26
C LEU A 167 8.71 26.58 3.57
N ARG A 168 9.82 26.00 3.16
CA ARG A 168 9.85 24.66 2.58
C ARG A 168 9.33 23.61 3.57
N LEU A 169 9.80 23.67 4.81
CA LEU A 169 9.37 22.71 5.84
C LEU A 169 7.89 22.89 6.22
N GLU A 170 7.37 24.12 6.17
CA GLU A 170 5.95 24.40 6.37
C GLU A 170 5.10 23.75 5.26
N ASP A 171 5.57 23.82 4.01
CA ASP A 171 4.92 23.15 2.88
C ASP A 171 4.98 21.63 3.03
N ASP A 172 6.11 21.06 3.45
CA ASP A 172 6.28 19.62 3.70
C ASP A 172 5.32 19.17 4.81
N ALA A 173 5.23 19.88 5.93
CA ALA A 173 4.29 19.59 7.00
C ALA A 173 2.82 19.62 6.51
N ASN A 174 2.48 20.59 5.65
CA ASN A 174 1.16 20.67 5.06
C ASN A 174 0.87 19.50 4.10
N GLN A 175 1.87 19.04 3.34
CA GLN A 175 1.75 17.85 2.51
C GLN A 175 1.50 16.59 3.35
N GLN A 176 2.21 16.43 4.49
CA GLN A 176 1.96 15.30 5.39
C GLN A 176 0.55 15.37 5.99
N ARG A 177 0.05 16.55 6.37
CA ARG A 177 -1.34 16.71 6.82
C ARG A 177 -2.35 16.32 5.75
N GLN A 178 -2.12 16.71 4.49
CA GLN A 178 -2.98 16.32 3.38
C GLN A 178 -2.91 14.82 3.11
N LYS A 179 -1.73 14.21 3.17
CA LYS A 179 -1.55 12.76 3.02
C LYS A 179 -2.33 12.01 4.09
N LEU A 180 -2.22 12.42 5.35
CA LEU A 180 -3.01 11.85 6.45
C LEU A 180 -4.52 12.05 6.26
N ALA A 181 -4.94 13.22 5.77
CA ALA A 181 -6.35 13.49 5.45
C ALA A 181 -6.89 12.55 4.38
N HIS A 182 -6.12 12.30 3.32
CA HIS A 182 -6.50 11.35 2.26
C HIS A 182 -6.57 9.90 2.76
N LEU A 183 -5.66 9.49 3.63
CA LEU A 183 -5.62 8.13 4.16
C LEU A 183 -6.75 7.87 5.15
N THR A 184 -7.02 8.83 6.04
CA THR A 184 -7.99 8.66 7.14
C THR A 184 -9.41 9.11 6.80
N GLY A 185 -9.57 9.98 5.80
CA GLY A 185 -10.83 10.67 5.49
C GLY A 185 -11.17 11.82 6.43
N LEU A 186 -10.26 12.20 7.35
CA LEU A 186 -10.44 13.35 8.24
C LEU A 186 -9.89 14.63 7.61
N PRO A 187 -10.39 15.82 7.99
CA PRO A 187 -9.83 17.09 7.52
C PRO A 187 -8.36 17.27 7.98
N GLY A 188 -7.49 17.74 7.09
CA GLY A 188 -6.06 17.93 7.39
C GLY A 188 -5.78 18.86 8.59
N SER A 189 -6.65 19.84 8.83
CA SER A 189 -6.58 20.75 9.99
C SER A 189 -6.82 20.07 11.35
N SER A 190 -7.32 18.82 11.35
CA SER A 190 -7.61 18.06 12.58
C SER A 190 -6.39 17.35 13.16
N PHE A 191 -5.28 17.27 12.41
CA PHE A 191 -4.10 16.51 12.84
C PHE A 191 -3.18 17.35 13.71
N VAL A 192 -3.21 17.08 15.01
CA VAL A 192 -2.19 17.45 15.98
C VAL A 192 -1.59 16.15 16.52
N THR A 193 -0.30 15.97 16.29
CA THR A 193 0.42 14.75 16.70
C THR A 193 0.54 14.67 18.22
N ASP A 194 0.48 13.44 18.74
CA ASP A 194 0.84 13.13 20.13
C ASP A 194 2.16 12.33 20.12
N PRO A 195 3.31 12.98 20.43
CA PRO A 195 4.61 12.30 20.44
C PRO A 195 4.69 11.12 21.40
N LYS A 196 3.89 11.14 22.48
CA LYS A 196 3.85 10.07 23.48
C LYS A 196 3.15 8.81 23.00
N SER A 197 2.38 8.92 21.92
CA SER A 197 1.67 7.78 21.32
C SER A 197 2.53 6.98 20.34
N ILE A 198 3.75 7.45 20.04
CA ILE A 198 4.68 6.77 19.13
C ILE A 198 5.43 5.71 19.95
N PRO A 199 5.31 4.40 19.62
CA PRO A 199 6.08 3.36 20.29
C PRO A 199 7.58 3.54 20.07
N ASN A 200 8.40 3.01 20.99
CA ASN A 200 9.84 3.00 20.79
C ASN A 200 10.21 2.20 19.54
N ALA A 201 11.22 2.69 18.82
CA ALA A 201 11.75 1.98 17.66
C ALA A 201 12.24 0.57 18.11
N PRO A 202 11.92 -0.48 17.33
CA PRO A 202 12.37 -1.83 17.67
C PRO A 202 13.88 -1.97 17.48
N GLU A 203 14.57 -2.53 18.43
CA GLU A 203 15.99 -2.87 18.27
C GLU A 203 16.13 -4.15 17.43
N PHE A 204 16.69 -4.02 16.24
CA PHE A 204 17.04 -5.18 15.40
C PHE A 204 18.45 -5.68 15.75
N SER A 205 18.54 -6.94 16.21
CA SER A 205 19.84 -7.58 16.40
C SER A 205 20.53 -7.84 15.05
N PRO A 206 21.83 -7.58 14.93
CA PRO A 206 22.59 -7.85 13.70
C PRO A 206 22.59 -9.31 13.25
N ASP A 207 22.38 -10.26 14.20
CA ASP A 207 22.49 -11.71 13.99
C ASP A 207 21.15 -12.42 13.72
N ASP A 208 20.03 -11.69 13.72
CA ASP A 208 18.74 -12.31 13.44
C ASP A 208 18.69 -12.85 12.01
N SER A 209 18.35 -14.12 11.86
CA SER A 209 18.12 -14.80 10.56
C SER A 209 16.80 -14.34 9.92
N ILE A 210 16.60 -13.03 9.90
CA ILE A 210 15.39 -12.37 9.41
C ILE A 210 15.09 -12.76 7.95
N GLU A 211 16.14 -12.94 7.14
CA GLU A 211 16.04 -13.26 5.72
C GLU A 211 15.26 -14.55 5.44
N ASN A 212 15.39 -15.55 6.32
CA ASN A 212 14.69 -16.83 6.17
C ASN A 212 13.21 -16.73 6.56
N SER A 213 12.86 -15.82 7.45
CA SER A 213 11.48 -15.65 7.95
C SER A 213 10.61 -14.73 7.06
N VAL A 214 11.23 -13.90 6.24
CA VAL A 214 10.52 -12.93 5.36
C VAL A 214 9.56 -13.64 4.41
N GLY A 215 9.97 -14.74 3.79
CA GLY A 215 9.14 -15.50 2.86
C GLY A 215 7.87 -16.09 3.48
N GLU A 216 7.90 -16.37 4.78
CA GLU A 216 6.79 -17.00 5.50
C GLU A 216 5.81 -15.97 6.10
N ARG A 217 6.26 -14.77 6.38
CA ARG A 217 5.45 -13.73 7.05
C ARG A 217 4.93 -12.64 6.10
N ASN A 218 5.64 -12.36 5.02
CA ASN A 218 5.25 -11.32 4.08
C ASN A 218 4.00 -11.71 3.29
N ALA A 219 2.91 -10.97 3.49
CA ALA A 219 1.62 -11.25 2.86
C ALA A 219 1.66 -11.12 1.32
N GLY A 220 2.45 -10.19 0.77
CA GLY A 220 2.62 -10.01 -0.67
C GLY A 220 3.29 -11.22 -1.34
N ILE A 221 4.34 -11.79 -0.71
CA ILE A 221 4.98 -13.02 -1.19
C ILE A 221 4.00 -14.19 -1.13
N GLN A 222 3.29 -14.34 -0.02
CA GLN A 222 2.28 -15.40 0.12
C GLN A 222 1.16 -15.25 -0.94
N ALA A 223 0.74 -14.01 -1.24
CA ALA A 223 -0.24 -13.73 -2.27
C ALA A 223 0.26 -14.15 -3.66
N ALA A 224 1.52 -13.88 -3.99
CA ALA A 224 2.13 -14.29 -5.25
C ALA A 224 2.13 -15.83 -5.41
N TYR A 225 2.52 -16.58 -4.38
CA TYR A 225 2.45 -18.04 -4.40
C TYR A 225 1.01 -18.57 -4.44
N ALA A 226 0.07 -17.93 -3.76
CA ALA A 226 -1.35 -18.30 -3.83
C ALA A 226 -1.91 -18.07 -5.24
N ASN A 227 -1.51 -16.98 -5.91
CA ASN A 227 -1.86 -16.72 -7.32
C ASN A 227 -1.28 -17.80 -8.26
N ALA A 228 0.00 -18.14 -8.10
CA ALA A 228 0.63 -19.21 -8.86
C ALA A 228 -0.12 -20.54 -8.69
N LYS A 229 -0.55 -20.85 -7.47
CA LYS A 229 -1.38 -22.02 -7.16
C LYS A 229 -2.75 -21.97 -7.85
N SER A 230 -3.39 -20.79 -7.89
CA SER A 230 -4.65 -20.58 -8.61
C SER A 230 -4.49 -20.85 -10.10
N LYS A 231 -3.47 -20.25 -10.75
CA LYS A 231 -3.16 -20.48 -12.17
C LYS A 231 -2.85 -21.92 -12.49
N ARG A 232 -2.14 -22.62 -11.60
CA ARG A 232 -1.84 -24.05 -11.75
C ARG A 232 -3.12 -24.89 -11.74
N PHE A 233 -4.07 -24.62 -10.85
CA PHE A 233 -5.34 -25.35 -10.85
C PHE A 233 -6.19 -25.01 -12.08
N THR A 234 -6.18 -23.77 -12.57
CA THR A 234 -6.83 -23.41 -13.84
C THR A 234 -6.25 -24.25 -14.98
N SER A 235 -4.92 -24.35 -15.08
CA SER A 235 -4.25 -25.16 -16.09
C SER A 235 -4.66 -26.64 -16.03
N PHE A 236 -4.78 -27.23 -14.84
CA PHE A 236 -5.28 -28.60 -14.69
C PHE A 236 -6.74 -28.76 -15.13
N GLY A 237 -7.58 -27.76 -14.88
CA GLY A 237 -8.95 -27.73 -15.36
C GLY A 237 -9.03 -27.69 -16.88
N ASP A 238 -8.29 -26.77 -17.51
CA ASP A 238 -8.24 -26.61 -18.96
C ASP A 238 -7.66 -27.83 -19.65
N GLU A 239 -6.64 -28.46 -19.07
CA GLU A 239 -6.08 -29.73 -19.58
C GLU A 239 -7.15 -30.83 -19.57
N LYS A 240 -7.83 -31.04 -18.45
CA LYS A 240 -8.87 -32.08 -18.33
C LYS A 240 -10.06 -31.82 -19.24
N GLN A 241 -10.40 -30.57 -19.49
CA GLN A 241 -11.48 -30.18 -20.38
C GLN A 241 -11.21 -30.60 -21.84
N ASN A 242 -9.95 -30.86 -22.24
CA ASN A 242 -9.58 -31.27 -23.58
C ASN A 242 -9.93 -32.72 -23.91
N TYR A 243 -9.99 -33.59 -22.93
CA TYR A 243 -10.12 -35.05 -23.19
C TYR A 243 -11.10 -35.77 -22.25
N ARG A 244 -11.63 -35.09 -21.23
CA ARG A 244 -12.58 -35.67 -20.30
C ARG A 244 -14.02 -35.32 -20.66
N PRO A 245 -14.97 -36.27 -20.52
CA PRO A 245 -16.38 -35.95 -20.75
C PRO A 245 -16.96 -35.02 -19.71
N GLN A 246 -18.01 -34.30 -20.14
CA GLN A 246 -18.88 -33.50 -19.27
C GLN A 246 -20.30 -34.09 -19.31
N PHE A 247 -20.95 -34.12 -18.16
CA PHE A 247 -22.31 -34.58 -17.97
C PHE A 247 -23.15 -33.38 -17.54
N ALA A 248 -24.13 -33.00 -18.35
CA ALA A 248 -25.03 -31.90 -18.07
C ALA A 248 -26.48 -32.39 -18.05
N PHE A 249 -27.28 -31.86 -17.18
CA PHE A 249 -28.71 -32.02 -17.17
C PHE A 249 -29.34 -30.87 -17.96
N GLY A 250 -30.29 -31.20 -18.83
CA GLY A 250 -31.10 -30.22 -19.55
C GLY A 250 -32.57 -30.54 -19.38
N ALA A 251 -33.37 -29.53 -19.15
CA ALA A 251 -34.82 -29.60 -19.21
C ALA A 251 -35.34 -28.39 -19.99
N GLU A 252 -36.21 -28.61 -20.93
CA GLU A 252 -36.77 -27.60 -21.77
C GLU A 252 -38.29 -27.75 -21.87
N TYR A 253 -38.98 -26.65 -21.68
CA TYR A 253 -40.42 -26.57 -21.93
C TYR A 253 -40.68 -25.52 -23.01
N ASN A 254 -41.38 -25.93 -24.08
CA ASN A 254 -41.73 -25.07 -25.20
C ASN A 254 -43.24 -24.99 -25.34
N ARG A 255 -43.76 -23.78 -25.45
CA ARG A 255 -45.12 -23.48 -25.90
C ARG A 255 -45.07 -22.97 -27.32
N TYR A 256 -45.54 -23.75 -28.25
CA TYR A 256 -45.57 -23.41 -29.68
C TYR A 256 -46.83 -22.67 -30.08
N ALA A 257 -46.75 -21.78 -31.06
CA ALA A 257 -47.88 -21.11 -31.67
C ALA A 257 -48.52 -22.01 -32.75
N GLU A 258 -49.83 -21.87 -32.96
CA GLU A 258 -50.48 -22.40 -34.15
C GLU A 258 -50.07 -21.60 -35.37
N PHE A 259 -49.95 -22.29 -36.53
CA PHE A 259 -49.72 -21.67 -37.82
C PHE A 259 -50.75 -22.16 -38.84
N ASN A 260 -50.98 -21.43 -39.92
CA ASN A 260 -52.14 -21.58 -40.80
C ASN A 260 -52.29 -22.96 -41.49
N ASN A 261 -51.20 -23.69 -41.74
CA ASN A 261 -51.23 -25.01 -42.43
C ASN A 261 -50.99 -26.19 -41.47
N TYR A 262 -51.25 -25.99 -40.21
CA TYR A 262 -50.95 -26.90 -39.15
C TYR A 262 -51.61 -28.27 -39.35
N GLN A 263 -52.91 -28.33 -39.70
CA GLN A 263 -53.65 -29.56 -39.82
C GLN A 263 -53.28 -30.41 -41.05
N GLU A 264 -52.68 -29.80 -42.09
CA GLU A 264 -52.22 -30.51 -43.28
C GLU A 264 -50.93 -31.29 -43.03
N TYR A 265 -50.07 -30.82 -42.15
CA TYR A 265 -48.75 -31.38 -41.97
C TYR A 265 -48.55 -32.19 -40.63
N TYR A 266 -49.38 -31.92 -39.61
CA TYR A 266 -49.20 -32.50 -38.30
C TYR A 266 -50.51 -33.03 -37.68
N LEU A 267 -50.80 -34.30 -37.91
CA LEU A 267 -51.88 -35.02 -37.21
C LEU A 267 -51.41 -35.26 -35.74
N ARG A 268 -51.93 -34.57 -34.75
CA ARG A 268 -51.64 -34.65 -33.30
C ARG A 268 -50.52 -33.74 -32.77
N PHE A 269 -50.38 -32.56 -33.30
CA PHE A 269 -49.46 -31.60 -32.74
C PHE A 269 -49.78 -31.25 -31.27
N GLN A 270 -48.73 -31.21 -30.43
CA GLN A 270 -48.81 -30.80 -29.05
C GLN A 270 -48.27 -29.37 -28.93
N HIS A 271 -49.13 -28.42 -28.54
CA HIS A 271 -48.70 -27.03 -28.29
C HIS A 271 -47.66 -26.94 -27.16
N ASN A 272 -47.73 -27.85 -26.22
CA ASN A 272 -46.84 -27.92 -25.08
C ASN A 272 -45.89 -29.08 -25.30
N ASN A 273 -44.61 -28.83 -25.28
CA ASN A 273 -43.56 -29.81 -25.38
C ASN A 273 -42.66 -29.68 -24.15
N PHE A 274 -42.33 -30.82 -23.52
CA PHE A 274 -41.45 -30.92 -22.38
C PHE A 274 -40.40 -32.00 -22.66
N ASP A 275 -39.13 -31.54 -22.72
CA ASP A 275 -37.96 -32.37 -22.90
C ASP A 275 -37.11 -32.36 -21.64
N VAL A 276 -36.66 -33.53 -21.21
CA VAL A 276 -35.73 -33.67 -20.09
C VAL A 276 -34.69 -34.72 -20.42
N GLY A 277 -33.45 -34.45 -20.15
CA GLY A 277 -32.41 -35.40 -20.51
C GLY A 277 -31.05 -35.11 -19.85
N VAL A 278 -30.16 -36.07 -19.99
CA VAL A 278 -28.74 -35.91 -19.63
C VAL A 278 -27.94 -35.93 -20.92
N GLN A 279 -27.18 -34.82 -21.09
CA GLN A 279 -26.29 -34.67 -22.23
C GLN A 279 -24.87 -35.07 -21.78
N ILE A 280 -24.24 -35.94 -22.56
CA ILE A 280 -22.84 -36.33 -22.40
C ILE A 280 -22.05 -35.74 -23.55
N THR A 281 -21.11 -34.86 -23.25
CA THR A 281 -20.26 -34.22 -24.27
C THR A 281 -18.84 -34.76 -24.17
N PHE A 282 -18.37 -35.42 -25.22
CA PHE A 282 -16.98 -35.88 -25.36
C PHE A 282 -16.22 -34.96 -26.32
N PRO A 283 -15.16 -34.28 -25.89
CA PRO A 283 -14.29 -33.55 -26.78
C PRO A 283 -13.34 -34.50 -27.51
N ILE A 284 -13.64 -34.84 -28.78
CA ILE A 284 -12.78 -35.71 -29.58
C ILE A 284 -11.60 -34.96 -30.15
N PHE A 285 -11.86 -33.78 -30.71
CA PHE A 285 -10.83 -32.90 -31.24
C PHE A 285 -11.31 -31.45 -31.21
N ASP A 286 -10.54 -30.59 -30.50
CA ASP A 286 -10.76 -29.16 -30.45
C ASP A 286 -9.40 -28.47 -30.36
N ALA A 287 -8.97 -27.85 -31.46
CA ALA A 287 -7.69 -27.16 -31.54
C ALA A 287 -7.63 -25.91 -30.64
N SER A 288 -8.78 -25.21 -30.48
CA SER A 288 -8.89 -24.04 -29.62
C SER A 288 -8.70 -24.39 -28.14
N ARG A 289 -9.38 -25.45 -27.67
CA ARG A 289 -9.20 -25.95 -26.30
C ARG A 289 -7.77 -26.41 -26.02
N ARG A 290 -7.11 -27.07 -26.99
CA ARG A 290 -5.68 -27.42 -26.86
C ARG A 290 -4.77 -26.22 -26.76
N ALA A 291 -5.04 -25.18 -27.56
CA ALA A 291 -4.29 -23.92 -27.46
C ALA A 291 -4.52 -23.24 -26.10
N LYS A 292 -5.76 -23.23 -25.60
CA LYS A 292 -6.12 -22.71 -24.27
C LYS A 292 -5.42 -23.43 -23.13
N ALA A 293 -5.32 -24.76 -23.19
CA ALA A 293 -4.61 -25.53 -22.18
C ALA A 293 -3.09 -25.23 -22.18
N ARG A 294 -2.50 -24.98 -23.36
CA ARG A 294 -1.09 -24.56 -23.44
C ARG A 294 -0.89 -23.15 -22.91
N GLU A 295 -1.80 -22.24 -23.21
CA GLU A 295 -1.79 -20.88 -22.69
C GLU A 295 -1.84 -20.88 -21.16
N SER A 296 -2.82 -21.59 -20.55
CA SER A 296 -2.96 -21.65 -19.11
C SER A 296 -1.80 -22.38 -18.42
N ALA A 297 -1.15 -23.35 -19.09
CA ALA A 297 0.07 -23.99 -18.60
C ALA A 297 1.24 -22.99 -18.56
N ALA A 298 1.42 -22.17 -19.61
CA ALA A 298 2.42 -21.12 -19.67
C ALA A 298 2.13 -20.03 -18.63
N ASP A 299 0.86 -19.64 -18.44
CA ASP A 299 0.45 -18.70 -17.39
C ASP A 299 0.77 -19.21 -15.98
N ALA A 300 0.59 -20.50 -15.72
CA ALA A 300 0.94 -21.11 -14.44
C ALA A 300 2.46 -21.10 -14.20
N GLN A 301 3.27 -21.37 -15.23
CA GLN A 301 4.73 -21.26 -15.15
C GLN A 301 5.16 -19.83 -14.91
N ARG A 302 4.60 -18.86 -15.64
CA ARG A 302 4.87 -17.43 -15.48
C ARG A 302 4.56 -16.98 -14.06
N ALA A 303 3.37 -17.29 -13.53
CA ALA A 303 2.98 -16.91 -12.18
C ALA A 303 3.88 -17.55 -11.10
N GLY A 304 4.39 -18.77 -11.33
CA GLY A 304 5.38 -19.39 -10.45
C GLY A 304 6.69 -18.61 -10.43
N ALA A 305 7.22 -18.26 -11.61
CA ALA A 305 8.45 -17.49 -11.73
C ALA A 305 8.29 -16.06 -11.15
N GLU A 306 7.13 -15.42 -11.34
CA GLU A 306 6.81 -14.12 -10.73
C GLU A 306 6.80 -14.20 -9.19
N ALA A 307 6.29 -15.29 -8.60
CA ALA A 307 6.32 -15.51 -7.15
C ALA A 307 7.76 -15.69 -6.62
N ASP A 308 8.60 -16.45 -7.33
CA ASP A 308 10.00 -16.61 -6.98
C ASP A 308 10.77 -15.29 -7.12
N GLN A 309 10.49 -14.51 -8.16
CA GLN A 309 11.06 -13.18 -8.36
C GLN A 309 10.65 -12.22 -7.23
N ALA A 310 9.38 -12.19 -6.84
CA ALA A 310 8.89 -11.35 -5.73
C ALA A 310 9.60 -11.71 -4.42
N LYS A 311 9.77 -13.01 -4.13
CA LYS A 311 10.53 -13.48 -2.97
C LYS A 311 11.98 -13.00 -3.01
N PHE A 312 12.65 -13.14 -4.15
CA PHE A 312 14.03 -12.72 -4.32
C PHE A 312 14.19 -11.20 -4.13
N GLN A 313 13.36 -10.40 -4.79
CA GLN A 313 13.39 -8.93 -4.68
C GLN A 313 13.16 -8.47 -3.24
N THR A 314 12.20 -9.07 -2.52
CA THR A 314 11.96 -8.72 -1.12
C THR A 314 13.14 -9.12 -0.24
N SER A 315 13.78 -10.27 -0.48
CA SER A 315 14.98 -10.68 0.25
C SER A 315 16.16 -9.74 0.01
N GLU A 316 16.40 -9.30 -1.23
CA GLU A 316 17.41 -8.29 -1.56
C GLU A 316 17.12 -6.95 -0.90
N GLN A 317 15.85 -6.52 -0.90
CA GLN A 317 15.44 -5.29 -0.23
C GLN A 317 15.70 -5.34 1.28
N VAL A 318 15.37 -6.45 1.94
CA VAL A 318 15.65 -6.67 3.36
C VAL A 318 17.15 -6.64 3.64
N TYR A 319 17.94 -7.29 2.80
CA TYR A 319 19.41 -7.27 2.92
C TYR A 319 19.95 -5.84 2.79
N SER A 320 19.53 -5.10 1.80
CA SER A 320 19.92 -3.70 1.59
C SER A 320 19.50 -2.80 2.75
N LEU A 321 18.28 -2.95 3.27
CA LEU A 321 17.78 -2.18 4.42
C LEU A 321 18.60 -2.46 5.69
N ARG A 322 19.00 -3.71 5.93
CA ARG A 322 19.86 -4.06 7.08
C ARG A 322 21.23 -3.40 6.99
N HIS A 323 21.82 -3.34 5.80
CA HIS A 323 23.08 -2.61 5.60
C HIS A 323 22.91 -1.11 5.85
N SER A 324 21.87 -0.52 5.26
CA SER A 324 21.56 0.90 5.46
C SER A 324 21.28 1.24 6.92
N LEU A 325 20.63 0.37 7.69
CA LEU A 325 20.39 0.59 9.12
C LEU A 325 21.69 0.76 9.92
N ARG A 326 22.73 -0.03 9.63
CA ARG A 326 24.04 0.12 10.30
C ARG A 326 24.66 1.49 10.02
N GLU A 327 24.58 1.94 8.76
CA GLU A 327 25.08 3.27 8.37
C GLU A 327 24.27 4.38 9.01
N LEU A 328 22.92 4.27 9.01
CA LEU A 328 22.02 5.25 9.61
C LEU A 328 22.16 5.34 11.12
N THR A 329 22.40 4.23 11.82
CA THR A 329 22.68 4.23 13.26
C THR A 329 23.94 5.03 13.58
N VAL A 330 25.01 4.86 12.79
CA VAL A 330 26.24 5.64 12.94
C VAL A 330 26.01 7.10 12.58
N ALA A 331 25.27 7.38 11.48
CA ALA A 331 24.94 8.74 11.06
C ALA A 331 24.12 9.48 12.12
N GLN A 332 23.12 8.83 12.73
CA GLN A 332 22.35 9.38 13.83
C GLN A 332 23.24 9.72 15.03
N ARG A 333 24.14 8.80 15.42
CA ARG A 333 25.08 9.06 16.51
C ARG A 333 26.00 10.23 16.22
N ILE A 334 26.50 10.36 14.99
CA ILE A 334 27.32 11.51 14.56
C ILE A 334 26.52 12.82 14.65
N ALA A 335 25.27 12.82 14.17
CA ALA A 335 24.40 13.98 14.23
C ALA A 335 24.10 14.40 15.69
N ALA A 336 23.80 13.44 16.55
CA ALA A 336 23.59 13.68 17.98
C ALA A 336 24.83 14.27 18.66
N LEU A 337 26.03 13.71 18.44
CA LEU A 337 27.28 14.25 18.97
C LEU A 337 27.61 15.65 18.43
N ARG A 338 27.25 15.96 17.17
CA ARG A 338 27.43 17.31 16.61
C ARG A 338 26.49 18.31 17.25
N SER A 339 25.24 17.90 17.55
CA SER A 339 24.26 18.72 18.25
C SER A 339 24.72 19.00 19.68
N GLU A 340 25.19 17.99 20.41
CA GLU A 340 25.76 18.12 21.76
C GLU A 340 26.96 19.07 21.76
N LEU A 341 27.93 18.87 20.84
CA LEU A 341 29.08 19.75 20.70
C LEU A 341 28.69 21.22 20.43
N ALA A 342 27.72 21.44 19.57
CA ALA A 342 27.24 22.81 19.26
C ALA A 342 26.58 23.47 20.49
N GLN A 343 25.85 22.69 21.29
CA GLN A 343 25.28 23.15 22.56
C GLN A 343 26.37 23.52 23.56
N GLU A 344 27.38 22.67 23.77
CA GLU A 344 28.51 22.97 24.66
C GLU A 344 29.31 24.21 24.21
N GLN A 345 29.50 24.38 22.89
CA GLN A 345 30.16 25.56 22.33
C GLN A 345 29.34 26.83 22.61
N LEU A 346 28.02 26.78 22.47
CA LEU A 346 27.14 27.90 22.80
C LEU A 346 27.22 28.27 24.29
N GLU A 347 27.17 27.26 25.19
CA GLU A 347 27.29 27.43 26.62
C GLU A 347 28.64 28.07 27.01
N ALA A 348 29.74 27.62 26.38
CA ALA A 348 31.07 28.22 26.59
C ALA A 348 31.13 29.70 26.16
N ILE A 349 30.56 30.03 24.98
CA ILE A 349 30.47 31.40 24.49
C ILE A 349 29.64 32.29 25.44
N GLN A 350 28.50 31.79 25.91
CA GLN A 350 27.64 32.53 26.85
C GLN A 350 28.35 32.79 28.20
N THR A 351 29.06 31.76 28.69
CA THR A 351 29.84 31.90 29.94
C THR A 351 30.94 32.93 29.79
N GLN A 352 31.64 32.97 28.65
CA GLN A 352 32.68 33.96 28.36
C GLN A 352 32.13 35.38 28.24
N LEU A 353 30.95 35.54 27.66
CA LEU A 353 30.26 36.84 27.58
C LEU A 353 29.84 37.36 28.96
N GLN A 354 29.40 36.46 29.86
CA GLN A 354 28.95 36.87 31.21
C GLN A 354 30.09 37.14 32.17
N ASN A 355 31.14 36.34 32.13
CA ASN A 355 32.25 36.41 33.12
C ASN A 355 33.51 37.12 32.62
N GLY A 356 33.54 37.50 31.36
CA GLY A 356 34.75 38.01 30.68
C GLY A 356 35.74 36.89 30.37
N SER A 357 36.62 37.11 29.40
CA SER A 357 37.71 36.15 29.12
C SER A 357 38.73 36.21 30.27
N GLY A 358 38.84 35.13 31.04
CA GLY A 358 39.65 35.06 32.25
C GLY A 358 41.17 35.21 32.07
N THR A 359 41.65 35.47 30.84
CA THR A 359 43.08 35.67 30.53
C THR A 359 43.22 36.87 29.57
N ALA A 360 44.24 37.72 29.83
CA ALA A 360 44.52 38.95 29.10
C ALA A 360 44.76 38.79 27.58
N ASN A 361 44.97 37.55 27.09
CA ASN A 361 45.24 37.23 25.68
C ASN A 361 44.15 36.38 25.02
N ALA A 362 42.99 36.10 25.67
CA ALA A 362 41.90 35.35 25.03
C ALA A 362 41.13 36.26 24.03
N PRO A 363 40.68 35.73 22.90
CA PRO A 363 39.85 36.47 21.95
C PRO A 363 38.59 36.95 22.65
N THR A 364 38.28 38.23 22.50
CA THR A 364 37.06 38.83 23.05
C THR A 364 35.86 38.32 22.28
N VAL A 365 35.04 37.53 22.94
CA VAL A 365 33.76 37.08 22.41
C VAL A 365 32.79 38.26 22.33
N THR A 366 32.09 38.36 21.23
CA THR A 366 31.15 39.46 20.95
C THR A 366 29.69 38.92 20.89
N PRO A 367 28.69 39.82 21.03
CA PRO A 367 27.28 39.42 20.82
C PRO A 367 26.99 38.84 19.44
N LYS A 368 27.81 39.16 18.41
CA LYS A 368 27.79 38.55 17.10
C LYS A 368 28.09 37.05 17.19
N ASP A 369 29.17 36.67 17.88
CA ASP A 369 29.63 35.29 18.01
C ASP A 369 28.59 34.45 18.75
N GLU A 370 27.89 35.03 19.73
CA GLU A 370 26.76 34.39 20.41
C GLU A 370 25.61 34.06 19.42
N GLN A 371 25.20 35.05 18.60
CA GLN A 371 24.11 34.79 17.64
C GLN A 371 24.51 33.75 16.60
N GLN A 372 25.75 33.75 16.12
CA GLN A 372 26.26 32.71 15.21
C GLN A 372 26.26 31.32 15.85
N ALA A 373 26.67 31.20 17.10
CA ALA A 373 26.65 29.95 17.84
C ALA A 373 25.22 29.43 18.08
N ARG A 374 24.26 30.33 18.36
CA ARG A 374 22.83 29.98 18.48
C ARG A 374 22.24 29.44 17.16
N ILE A 375 22.56 30.09 16.03
CA ILE A 375 22.16 29.64 14.70
C ILE A 375 22.74 28.23 14.44
N GLN A 376 24.04 28.05 14.68
CA GLN A 376 24.71 26.76 14.46
C GLN A 376 24.15 25.65 15.35
N GLU A 377 23.85 25.96 16.62
CA GLU A 377 23.24 25.00 17.53
C GLU A 377 21.87 24.54 17.02
N ARG A 378 20.98 25.46 16.57
CA ARG A 378 19.67 25.12 16.01
C ARG A 378 19.80 24.33 14.70
N GLU A 379 20.73 24.68 13.83
CA GLU A 379 21.01 23.92 12.61
C GLU A 379 21.42 22.46 12.92
N ARG A 380 22.33 22.25 13.90
CA ARG A 380 22.73 20.89 14.29
C ARG A 380 21.62 20.11 14.99
N TYR A 381 20.75 20.78 15.71
CA TYR A 381 19.56 20.14 16.29
C TYR A 381 18.59 19.65 15.19
N VAL A 382 18.33 20.45 14.15
CA VAL A 382 17.53 20.04 12.99
C VAL A 382 18.17 18.85 12.28
N ASP A 383 19.49 18.88 12.01
CA ASP A 383 20.25 17.76 11.43
C ASP A 383 20.07 16.46 12.24
N ALA A 384 20.06 16.55 13.58
CA ALA A 384 19.88 15.39 14.46
C ALA A 384 18.45 14.83 14.40
N LEU A 385 17.42 15.67 14.25
CA LEU A 385 16.03 15.22 14.04
C LEU A 385 15.88 14.50 12.70
N ASP A 386 16.48 15.01 11.62
CA ASP A 386 16.46 14.37 10.29
C ASP A 386 17.15 13.02 10.28
N ALA A 387 18.32 12.92 10.93
CA ALA A 387 19.04 11.66 11.05
C ALA A 387 18.21 10.61 11.85
N THR A 388 17.54 11.04 12.92
CA THR A 388 16.67 10.18 13.72
C THR A 388 15.47 9.69 12.89
N PHE A 389 14.81 10.59 12.15
CA PHE A 389 13.69 10.22 11.29
C PHE A 389 14.12 9.23 10.19
N SER A 390 15.29 9.45 9.58
CA SER A 390 15.82 8.57 8.54
C SER A 390 16.06 7.15 9.05
N MET A 391 16.54 7.00 10.28
CA MET A 391 16.72 5.71 10.93
C MET A 391 15.35 5.03 11.19
N ILE A 392 14.41 5.73 11.81
CA ILE A 392 13.06 5.20 12.10
C ILE A 392 12.36 4.77 10.81
N LYS A 393 12.48 5.54 9.74
CA LYS A 393 11.92 5.21 8.42
C LYS A 393 12.47 3.88 7.90
N ALA A 394 13.77 3.64 8.02
CA ALA A 394 14.39 2.39 7.58
C ALA A 394 13.93 1.20 8.44
N GLU A 395 13.83 1.37 9.75
CA GLU A 395 13.34 0.36 10.70
C GLU A 395 11.88 -0.04 10.38
N LEU A 396 11.00 0.94 10.22
CA LEU A 396 9.59 0.68 9.89
C LEU A 396 9.42 0.03 8.52
N THR A 397 10.24 0.40 7.54
CA THR A 397 10.24 -0.24 6.21
C THR A 397 10.70 -1.70 6.32
N LEU A 398 11.67 -2.00 7.17
CA LEU A 398 12.09 -3.36 7.45
C LEU A 398 10.96 -4.17 8.13
N MET A 399 10.29 -3.59 9.14
CA MET A 399 9.12 -4.22 9.79
C MET A 399 8.00 -4.53 8.81
N ARG A 400 7.70 -3.62 7.88
CA ARG A 400 6.73 -3.85 6.81
C ARG A 400 7.12 -5.05 5.94
N SER A 401 8.41 -5.15 5.60
CA SER A 401 8.92 -6.30 4.82
C SER A 401 8.76 -7.63 5.56
N MET A 402 8.73 -7.59 6.89
CA MET A 402 8.49 -8.74 7.76
C MET A 402 7.01 -8.97 8.10
N GLY A 403 6.09 -8.08 7.70
CA GLY A 403 4.66 -8.15 8.00
C GLY A 403 4.34 -7.99 9.50
N SER A 404 5.04 -7.09 10.19
CA SER A 404 4.91 -6.87 11.64
C SER A 404 4.65 -5.42 12.05
N ILE A 405 4.33 -4.55 11.09
CA ILE A 405 4.14 -3.12 11.39
C ILE A 405 2.87 -2.87 12.20
N GLN A 406 1.79 -3.61 11.93
CA GLN A 406 0.54 -3.50 12.71
C GLN A 406 0.74 -3.88 14.17
N ASP A 407 1.48 -4.97 14.42
CA ASP A 407 1.81 -5.41 15.78
C ASP A 407 2.59 -4.33 16.55
N TRP A 408 3.51 -3.65 15.86
CA TRP A 408 4.28 -2.56 16.46
C TRP A 408 3.43 -1.33 16.76
N VAL A 409 2.57 -0.90 15.83
CA VAL A 409 1.69 0.28 16.03
C VAL A 409 0.78 0.10 17.25
N HIS A 410 0.31 -1.13 17.50
CA HIS A 410 -0.56 -1.45 18.63
C HIS A 410 0.20 -1.90 19.89
N SER A 411 1.53 -1.90 19.86
CA SER A 411 2.31 -2.16 21.05
C SER A 411 2.14 -1.00 22.06
N PRO A 412 2.06 -1.28 23.38
CA PRO A 412 1.92 -0.21 24.37
C PRO A 412 3.12 0.73 24.27
N ALA A 413 2.85 2.02 24.04
CA ALA A 413 3.85 3.06 24.22
C ALA A 413 4.27 3.04 25.70
N HIS A 414 5.53 2.75 25.98
CA HIS A 414 6.02 2.77 27.36
C HIS A 414 5.99 4.20 27.91
N PRO A 415 5.56 4.38 29.17
CA PRO A 415 5.44 5.69 29.80
C PRO A 415 6.78 6.42 29.98
#